data_521bca8f926edd9bf10cdd9f248898ac
#
_entry.id   521bca8f926edd9bf10cdd9f248898ac
#
_cell.length_a   1.000
_cell.length_b   1.000
_cell.length_c   1.000
_cell.angle_alpha   90.00
_cell.angle_beta   90.00
_cell.angle_gamma   90.00
#
_symmetry.space_group_name_H-M   'P 1'
#
loop_
_entity.id
_entity.type
_entity.pdbx_description
1 polymer ?
#
loop_
_entity_poly.entity_id
_entity_poly.type
_entity_poly.pdbx_seq_one_letter_code
_entity_poly.pdbx_strand_id
1 'polypeptide(L)'
;MSDFKNLDRLLQKYVDDGLPNCSCMIAKKGEILYENYFGWADKENTVPLTADHVFRQASLTKIAMYTTGMMLYEQGRFLMSDPLYEYFPEFRHSTKIIQLPNGTLEEVPVEHPITVKQIFNMTCGLPYEMIIGGIPVHHPTAKAMADEMKALRANGYFTLRDQIKAAARVPLAFEPGTRFLYGFASELTAGLLEVLCDKPAEQVIKEMLFEPLDMDSSANF
;
A
#
# COMPACT_ATOMS: atom_id res chain seq x y z
N MET A 1 13.20 11.28 -33.95
CA MET A 1 13.48 11.23 -32.48
C MET A 1 12.76 12.38 -31.82
N SER A 2 11.90 12.12 -30.84
CA SER A 2 11.31 13.19 -30.03
C SER A 2 12.41 13.88 -29.26
N ASP A 3 12.44 15.21 -29.33
CA ASP A 3 13.43 16.04 -28.61
C ASP A 3 12.95 16.23 -27.15
N PHE A 4 13.58 15.55 -26.19
CA PHE A 4 13.23 15.61 -24.77
C PHE A 4 13.91 16.77 -24.02
N LYS A 5 14.54 17.73 -24.69
CA LYS A 5 15.25 18.88 -24.07
C LYS A 5 14.38 19.72 -23.13
N ASN A 6 13.06 19.80 -23.38
CA ASN A 6 12.15 20.51 -22.48
C ASN A 6 11.94 19.73 -21.18
N LEU A 7 11.91 18.39 -21.26
CA LEU A 7 11.84 17.52 -20.09
C LEU A 7 13.14 17.62 -19.27
N ASP A 8 14.30 17.56 -19.94
CA ASP A 8 15.59 17.73 -19.25
C ASP A 8 15.65 19.05 -18.47
N ARG A 9 15.26 20.15 -19.12
CA ARG A 9 15.25 21.47 -18.46
C ARG A 9 14.30 21.52 -17.27
N LEU A 10 13.14 20.88 -17.37
CA LEU A 10 12.17 20.84 -16.28
C LEU A 10 12.70 20.02 -15.08
N LEU A 11 13.24 18.84 -15.33
CA LEU A 11 13.78 17.96 -14.28
C LEU A 11 15.00 18.56 -13.62
N GLN A 12 15.92 19.15 -14.41
CA GLN A 12 17.06 19.87 -13.86
C GLN A 12 16.63 21.05 -12.99
N LYS A 13 15.62 21.82 -13.44
CA LYS A 13 15.07 22.92 -12.64
C LYS A 13 14.57 22.46 -11.27
N TYR A 14 13.91 21.31 -11.16
CA TYR A 14 13.49 20.79 -9.85
C TYR A 14 14.67 20.47 -8.93
N VAL A 15 15.76 19.95 -9.49
CA VAL A 15 16.99 19.72 -8.72
C VAL A 15 17.63 21.06 -8.30
N ASP A 16 17.70 22.02 -9.21
CA ASP A 16 18.22 23.37 -8.91
C ASP A 16 17.37 24.10 -7.85
N ASP A 17 16.06 23.85 -7.83
CA ASP A 17 15.10 24.38 -6.85
C ASP A 17 15.12 23.63 -5.48
N GLY A 18 15.99 22.61 -5.32
CA GLY A 18 16.25 21.93 -4.06
C GLY A 18 15.74 20.49 -3.95
N LEU A 19 15.24 19.88 -5.03
CA LEU A 19 15.01 18.42 -5.05
C LEU A 19 16.38 17.71 -5.06
N PRO A 20 16.68 16.78 -4.12
CA PRO A 20 18.00 16.14 -4.08
C PRO A 20 18.39 15.44 -5.36
N ASN A 21 17.44 14.73 -5.96
CA ASN A 21 17.61 14.01 -7.21
C ASN A 21 16.28 13.60 -7.83
N CYS A 22 16.29 13.23 -9.09
CA CYS A 22 15.20 12.52 -9.76
C CYS A 22 15.72 11.75 -10.97
N SER A 23 15.00 10.71 -11.34
CA SER A 23 15.20 9.97 -12.58
C SER A 23 13.91 9.92 -13.38
N CYS A 24 14.03 9.79 -14.69
CA CYS A 24 12.88 9.65 -15.57
C CYS A 24 13.21 8.69 -16.71
N MET A 25 12.34 7.70 -16.89
CA MET A 25 12.38 6.77 -18.03
C MET A 25 11.06 6.83 -18.79
N ILE A 26 11.12 6.86 -20.10
CA ILE A 26 9.98 6.74 -21.00
C ILE A 26 10.23 5.57 -21.91
N ALA A 27 9.36 4.56 -21.85
CA ALA A 27 9.41 3.39 -22.68
C ALA A 27 8.12 3.23 -23.51
N LYS A 28 8.22 2.67 -24.71
CA LYS A 28 7.07 2.35 -25.56
C LYS A 28 7.33 1.03 -26.28
N LYS A 29 6.42 0.08 -26.13
CA LYS A 29 6.50 -1.26 -26.76
C LYS A 29 7.82 -1.99 -26.47
N GLY A 30 8.35 -1.87 -25.25
CA GLY A 30 9.62 -2.47 -24.84
C GLY A 30 10.87 -1.69 -25.24
N GLU A 31 10.76 -0.59 -25.98
CA GLU A 31 11.88 0.27 -26.36
C GLU A 31 11.98 1.48 -25.43
N ILE A 32 13.17 1.72 -24.84
CA ILE A 32 13.45 2.91 -24.04
C ILE A 32 13.66 4.07 -25.02
N LEU A 33 12.77 5.06 -24.98
CA LEU A 33 12.80 6.26 -25.80
C LEU A 33 13.58 7.40 -25.13
N TYR A 34 13.61 7.41 -23.80
CA TYR A 34 14.26 8.41 -22.98
C TYR A 34 14.61 7.80 -21.63
N GLU A 35 15.81 8.09 -21.15
CA GLU A 35 16.26 7.76 -19.80
C GLU A 35 17.27 8.81 -19.37
N ASN A 36 17.06 9.43 -18.21
CA ASN A 36 17.99 10.41 -17.69
C ASN A 36 17.91 10.49 -16.15
N TYR A 37 18.99 10.98 -15.55
CA TYR A 37 19.23 11.05 -14.11
C TYR A 37 19.73 12.44 -13.75
N PHE A 38 19.18 13.04 -12.70
CA PHE A 38 19.46 14.41 -12.29
C PHE A 38 19.75 14.47 -10.80
N GLY A 39 20.73 15.28 -10.40
CA GLY A 39 21.11 15.48 -9.00
C GLY A 39 22.06 14.43 -8.47
N TRP A 40 22.03 14.23 -7.16
CA TRP A 40 23.05 13.50 -6.42
C TRP A 40 22.47 12.34 -5.63
N ALA A 41 23.20 11.23 -5.55
CA ALA A 41 22.82 10.06 -4.79
C ALA A 41 23.12 10.22 -3.29
N ASP A 42 24.01 11.12 -2.92
CA ASP A 42 24.45 11.38 -1.55
C ASP A 42 24.10 12.82 -1.11
N LYS A 43 24.07 13.02 0.21
CA LYS A 43 23.76 14.32 0.82
C LYS A 43 24.87 15.36 0.64
N GLU A 44 26.08 14.91 0.43
CA GLU A 44 27.29 15.70 0.27
C GLU A 44 27.43 16.25 -1.16
N ASN A 45 26.56 15.85 -2.09
CA ASN A 45 26.58 16.20 -3.51
C ASN A 45 27.91 15.85 -4.20
N THR A 46 28.42 14.65 -3.91
CA THR A 46 29.69 14.17 -4.47
C THR A 46 29.51 12.99 -5.43
N VAL A 47 28.40 12.24 -5.33
CA VAL A 47 28.10 11.09 -6.17
C VAL A 47 26.92 11.43 -7.08
N PRO A 48 27.11 11.60 -8.40
CA PRO A 48 26.01 11.81 -9.33
C PRO A 48 25.02 10.65 -9.33
N LEU A 49 23.73 10.94 -9.48
CA LEU A 49 22.72 9.90 -9.65
C LEU A 49 22.91 9.18 -10.99
N THR A 50 22.82 7.85 -10.97
CA THR A 50 22.94 6.97 -12.17
C THR A 50 21.88 5.87 -12.15
N ALA A 51 21.83 5.05 -13.21
CA ALA A 51 20.97 3.88 -13.33
C ALA A 51 21.17 2.84 -12.22
N ASP A 52 22.38 2.76 -11.65
CA ASP A 52 22.75 1.73 -10.68
C ASP A 52 22.23 2.04 -9.25
N HIS A 53 21.60 3.20 -9.06
CA HIS A 53 21.10 3.58 -7.75
C HIS A 53 19.70 3.02 -7.48
N VAL A 54 19.50 2.51 -6.26
CA VAL A 54 18.24 1.95 -5.79
C VAL A 54 17.43 3.03 -5.08
N PHE A 55 16.14 3.12 -5.44
CA PHE A 55 15.21 4.08 -4.86
C PHE A 55 14.28 3.41 -3.85
N ARG A 56 13.99 4.14 -2.78
CA ARG A 56 12.94 3.78 -1.82
C ARG A 56 11.58 4.04 -2.44
N GLN A 57 10.90 2.98 -2.89
CA GLN A 57 9.67 3.08 -3.68
C GLN A 57 8.41 3.37 -2.84
N ALA A 58 8.47 3.21 -1.52
CA ALA A 58 7.31 3.42 -0.63
C ALA A 58 6.04 2.77 -1.20
N SER A 59 4.97 3.56 -1.43
CA SER A 59 3.69 3.04 -1.90
C SER A 59 3.67 2.50 -3.34
N LEU A 60 4.72 2.69 -4.13
CA LEU A 60 4.85 2.02 -5.43
C LEU A 60 4.99 0.49 -5.27
N THR A 61 5.43 0.01 -4.11
CA THR A 61 5.40 -1.41 -3.73
C THR A 61 4.00 -2.04 -3.91
N LYS A 62 2.94 -1.25 -3.77
CA LYS A 62 1.56 -1.72 -3.99
C LYS A 62 1.33 -2.27 -5.40
N ILE A 63 2.02 -1.72 -6.41
CA ILE A 63 1.91 -2.22 -7.79
C ILE A 63 2.37 -3.68 -7.84
N ALA A 64 3.55 -3.99 -7.29
CA ALA A 64 4.07 -5.35 -7.24
C ALA A 64 3.14 -6.28 -6.42
N MET A 65 2.75 -5.85 -5.23
CA MET A 65 1.91 -6.62 -4.32
C MET A 65 0.52 -6.94 -4.94
N TYR A 66 -0.17 -5.95 -5.50
CA TYR A 66 -1.47 -6.20 -6.12
C TYR A 66 -1.36 -7.01 -7.40
N THR A 67 -0.29 -6.84 -8.19
CA THR A 67 0.00 -7.69 -9.35
C THR A 67 0.15 -9.15 -8.93
N THR A 68 0.97 -9.42 -7.91
CA THR A 68 1.14 -10.78 -7.36
C THR A 68 -0.18 -11.35 -6.85
N GLY A 69 -0.99 -10.53 -6.16
CA GLY A 69 -2.33 -10.92 -5.73
C GLY A 69 -3.25 -11.28 -6.91
N MET A 70 -3.21 -10.51 -8.00
CA MET A 70 -3.98 -10.84 -9.21
C MET A 70 -3.49 -12.11 -9.90
N MET A 71 -2.19 -12.41 -9.87
CA MET A 71 -1.67 -13.69 -10.37
C MET A 71 -2.22 -14.88 -9.58
N LEU A 72 -2.33 -14.77 -8.26
CA LEU A 72 -2.98 -15.80 -7.41
C LEU A 72 -4.49 -15.92 -7.68
N TYR A 73 -5.16 -14.79 -7.95
CA TYR A 73 -6.56 -14.78 -8.37
C TYR A 73 -6.75 -15.53 -9.70
N GLU A 74 -5.92 -15.28 -10.71
CA GLU A 74 -5.93 -15.99 -12.00
C GLU A 74 -5.69 -17.49 -11.84
N GLN A 75 -4.94 -17.90 -10.81
CA GLN A 75 -4.72 -19.31 -10.44
C GLN A 75 -5.91 -19.91 -9.66
N GLY A 76 -6.97 -19.13 -9.41
CA GLY A 76 -8.15 -19.60 -8.67
C GLY A 76 -7.90 -19.85 -7.18
N ARG A 77 -6.88 -19.21 -6.59
CA ARG A 77 -6.52 -19.41 -5.17
C ARG A 77 -7.50 -18.74 -4.21
N PHE A 78 -8.30 -17.80 -4.68
CA PHE A 78 -9.37 -17.12 -3.95
C PHE A 78 -10.36 -16.50 -4.94
N LEU A 79 -11.53 -16.06 -4.43
CA LEU A 79 -12.50 -15.27 -5.17
C LEU A 79 -12.54 -13.84 -4.64
N MET A 80 -12.80 -12.88 -5.52
CA MET A 80 -12.99 -11.47 -5.13
C MET A 80 -14.20 -11.27 -4.20
N SER A 81 -15.18 -12.19 -4.24
CA SER A 81 -16.37 -12.19 -3.39
C SER A 81 -16.16 -12.86 -2.04
N ASP A 82 -15.04 -13.53 -1.83
CA ASP A 82 -14.80 -14.25 -0.57
C ASP A 82 -14.82 -13.25 0.60
N PRO A 83 -15.51 -13.59 1.69
CA PRO A 83 -15.45 -12.80 2.91
C PRO A 83 -14.02 -12.80 3.49
N LEU A 84 -13.52 -11.63 3.86
CA LEU A 84 -12.17 -11.49 4.40
C LEU A 84 -11.92 -12.35 5.65
N TYR A 85 -12.96 -12.62 6.44
CA TYR A 85 -12.86 -13.45 7.64
C TYR A 85 -12.55 -14.93 7.36
N GLU A 86 -12.62 -15.39 6.14
CA GLU A 86 -12.17 -16.75 5.77
C GLU A 86 -10.65 -16.87 5.85
N TYR A 87 -9.95 -15.75 5.61
CA TYR A 87 -8.48 -15.64 5.69
C TYR A 87 -8.02 -15.04 7.02
N PHE A 88 -8.80 -14.13 7.57
CA PHE A 88 -8.55 -13.42 8.83
C PHE A 88 -9.80 -13.47 9.72
N PRO A 89 -9.98 -14.56 10.50
CA PRO A 89 -11.20 -14.77 11.31
C PRO A 89 -11.55 -13.62 12.25
N GLU A 90 -10.57 -12.78 12.61
CA GLU A 90 -10.74 -11.61 13.45
C GLU A 90 -11.71 -10.56 12.87
N PHE A 91 -11.89 -10.54 11.54
CA PHE A 91 -12.82 -9.62 10.86
C PHE A 91 -14.28 -10.15 10.79
N ARG A 92 -14.60 -11.28 11.41
CA ARG A 92 -15.95 -11.86 11.36
C ARG A 92 -17.04 -10.96 11.95
N HIS A 93 -16.69 -10.15 12.94
CA HIS A 93 -17.61 -9.28 13.68
C HIS A 93 -17.18 -7.82 13.59
N SER A 94 -16.82 -7.39 12.39
CA SER A 94 -16.44 -5.99 12.15
C SER A 94 -17.58 -5.02 12.46
N THR A 95 -17.22 -3.86 12.97
CA THR A 95 -18.14 -2.74 13.23
C THR A 95 -17.77 -1.54 12.35
N LYS A 96 -18.68 -0.59 12.23
CA LYS A 96 -18.48 0.68 11.53
C LYS A 96 -18.94 1.85 12.38
N ILE A 97 -18.41 3.03 12.11
CA ILE A 97 -18.91 4.29 12.67
C ILE A 97 -19.99 4.86 11.77
N ILE A 98 -21.13 5.19 12.35
CA ILE A 98 -22.20 5.96 11.69
C ILE A 98 -22.40 7.31 12.39
N GLN A 99 -22.92 8.30 11.65
CA GLN A 99 -23.35 9.56 12.24
C GLN A 99 -24.88 9.61 12.28
N LEU A 100 -25.40 9.76 13.49
CA LEU A 100 -26.84 9.92 13.71
C LEU A 100 -27.31 11.31 13.27
N PRO A 101 -28.65 11.54 13.06
CA PRO A 101 -29.20 12.83 12.65
C PRO A 101 -28.89 13.98 13.62
N ASN A 102 -28.68 13.69 14.89
CA ASN A 102 -28.27 14.67 15.92
C ASN A 102 -26.78 14.99 15.91
N GLY A 103 -26.00 14.42 14.97
CA GLY A 103 -24.56 14.60 14.86
C GLY A 103 -23.71 13.66 15.73
N THR A 104 -24.33 12.86 16.62
CA THR A 104 -23.61 11.88 17.43
C THR A 104 -23.04 10.76 16.59
N LEU A 105 -21.82 10.32 16.89
CA LEU A 105 -21.20 9.15 16.28
C LEU A 105 -21.48 7.90 17.11
N GLU A 106 -21.87 6.84 16.44
CA GLU A 106 -22.19 5.54 17.07
C GLU A 106 -21.47 4.41 16.34
N GLU A 107 -21.00 3.42 17.10
CA GLU A 107 -20.43 2.19 16.57
C GLU A 107 -21.51 1.13 16.43
N VAL A 108 -21.68 0.59 15.23
CA VAL A 108 -22.67 -0.42 14.91
C VAL A 108 -22.05 -1.56 14.10
N PRO A 109 -22.60 -2.78 14.09
CA PRO A 109 -22.16 -3.84 13.20
C PRO A 109 -22.23 -3.42 11.73
N VAL A 110 -21.33 -3.96 10.90
CA VAL A 110 -21.44 -3.82 9.43
C VAL A 110 -22.65 -4.61 8.94
N GLU A 111 -23.24 -4.18 7.82
CA GLU A 111 -24.38 -4.87 7.18
C GLU A 111 -23.89 -6.08 6.37
N HIS A 112 -22.69 -5.94 5.79
CA HIS A 112 -22.06 -6.99 4.99
C HIS A 112 -20.60 -7.17 5.41
N PRO A 113 -20.07 -8.40 5.40
CA PRO A 113 -18.67 -8.62 5.71
C PRO A 113 -17.76 -7.92 4.69
N ILE A 114 -16.57 -7.54 5.13
CA ILE A 114 -15.51 -7.10 4.21
C ILE A 114 -15.21 -8.27 3.25
N THR A 115 -15.07 -7.98 1.96
CA THR A 115 -14.67 -8.96 0.94
C THR A 115 -13.25 -8.72 0.45
N VAL A 116 -12.63 -9.74 -0.17
CA VAL A 116 -11.31 -9.61 -0.80
C VAL A 116 -11.30 -8.48 -1.83
N LYS A 117 -12.38 -8.32 -2.63
CA LYS A 117 -12.50 -7.19 -3.56
C LYS A 117 -12.30 -5.84 -2.88
N GLN A 118 -12.79 -5.67 -1.67
CA GLN A 118 -12.77 -4.38 -0.96
C GLN A 118 -11.38 -4.04 -0.39
N ILE A 119 -10.52 -5.01 -0.16
CA ILE A 119 -9.12 -4.73 0.14
C ILE A 119 -8.32 -4.42 -1.14
N PHE A 120 -8.61 -5.06 -2.28
CA PHE A 120 -7.96 -4.77 -3.55
C PHE A 120 -8.29 -3.36 -4.09
N ASN A 121 -9.49 -2.86 -3.88
CA ASN A 121 -9.92 -1.54 -4.37
C ASN A 121 -9.94 -0.45 -3.29
N MET A 122 -9.39 -0.73 -2.10
CA MET A 122 -9.30 0.20 -0.96
C MET A 122 -10.66 0.77 -0.53
N THR A 123 -11.69 -0.08 -0.45
CA THR A 123 -13.03 0.30 0.02
C THR A 123 -13.43 -0.42 1.30
N CYS A 124 -12.49 -1.03 2.02
CA CYS A 124 -12.78 -1.76 3.27
C CYS A 124 -13.05 -0.85 4.47
N GLY A 125 -12.70 0.45 4.42
CA GLY A 125 -12.99 1.41 5.49
C GLY A 125 -11.95 1.49 6.61
N LEU A 126 -10.77 0.86 6.47
CA LEU A 126 -9.65 0.95 7.42
C LEU A 126 -8.62 1.98 6.96
N PRO A 127 -8.40 3.08 7.71
CA PRO A 127 -7.38 4.09 7.41
C PRO A 127 -5.99 3.61 7.82
N TYR A 128 -4.97 4.37 7.41
CA TYR A 128 -3.71 4.38 8.15
C TYR A 128 -3.85 5.16 9.47
N GLU A 129 -2.91 4.94 10.40
CA GLU A 129 -2.79 5.74 11.64
C GLU A 129 -2.41 7.20 11.39
N MET A 130 -1.87 7.51 10.21
CA MET A 130 -1.52 8.86 9.77
C MET A 130 -2.66 9.47 8.97
N ILE A 131 -2.68 10.83 8.89
CA ILE A 131 -3.67 11.61 8.13
C ILE A 131 -3.41 11.45 6.61
N ILE A 132 -3.45 10.24 6.13
CA ILE A 132 -3.38 9.95 4.70
C ILE A 132 -4.67 9.21 4.36
N GLY A 133 -5.46 9.73 3.43
CA GLY A 133 -6.59 8.96 2.92
C GLY A 133 -7.99 9.52 3.13
N GLY A 134 -8.13 10.71 3.72
CA GLY A 134 -9.39 11.45 3.58
C GLY A 134 -10.43 11.29 4.69
N ILE A 135 -10.09 10.71 5.86
CA ILE A 135 -10.91 10.88 7.07
C ILE A 135 -10.25 11.89 8.02
N PRO A 136 -11.06 12.70 8.75
CA PRO A 136 -10.51 13.65 9.73
C PRO A 136 -9.76 12.93 10.85
N VAL A 137 -8.69 13.56 11.38
CA VAL A 137 -7.86 13.02 12.49
C VAL A 137 -8.68 12.68 13.72
N HIS A 138 -9.73 13.47 13.98
CA HIS A 138 -10.64 13.27 15.11
C HIS A 138 -11.71 12.21 14.86
N HIS A 139 -11.74 11.58 13.66
CA HIS A 139 -12.67 10.48 13.41
C HIS A 139 -12.37 9.31 14.34
N PRO A 140 -13.37 8.69 14.99
CA PRO A 140 -13.14 7.59 15.93
C PRO A 140 -12.28 6.45 15.38
N THR A 141 -12.52 6.06 14.14
CA THR A 141 -11.73 5.03 13.43
C THR A 141 -10.25 5.42 13.31
N ALA A 142 -9.94 6.67 12.95
CA ALA A 142 -8.55 7.13 12.84
C ALA A 142 -7.85 7.11 14.20
N LYS A 143 -8.55 7.54 15.25
CA LYS A 143 -8.06 7.49 16.61
C LYS A 143 -7.82 6.06 17.07
N ALA A 144 -8.80 5.17 16.87
CA ALA A 144 -8.68 3.77 17.26
C ALA A 144 -7.51 3.09 16.53
N MET A 145 -7.31 3.35 15.23
CA MET A 145 -6.17 2.83 14.48
C MET A 145 -4.84 3.32 15.06
N ALA A 146 -4.74 4.61 15.37
CA ALA A 146 -3.53 5.17 15.97
C ALA A 146 -3.24 4.57 17.36
N ASP A 147 -4.26 4.40 18.19
CA ASP A 147 -4.13 3.81 19.54
C ASP A 147 -3.69 2.32 19.44
N GLU A 148 -4.29 1.52 18.55
CA GLU A 148 -3.92 0.12 18.33
C GLU A 148 -2.49 -0.04 17.80
N MET A 149 -2.08 0.76 16.81
CA MET A 149 -0.73 0.70 16.27
C MET A 149 0.31 1.21 17.28
N LYS A 150 -0.03 2.19 18.11
CA LYS A 150 0.82 2.65 19.22
C LYS A 150 1.00 1.57 20.28
N ALA A 151 -0.07 0.90 20.67
CA ALA A 151 -0.02 -0.21 21.64
C ALA A 151 0.84 -1.36 21.10
N LEU A 152 0.69 -1.69 19.83
CA LEU A 152 1.48 -2.72 19.17
C LEU A 152 2.99 -2.42 19.22
N ARG A 153 3.39 -1.18 18.89
CA ARG A 153 4.80 -0.76 18.95
C ARG A 153 5.37 -0.76 20.36
N ALA A 154 4.56 -0.44 21.35
CA ALA A 154 5.00 -0.42 22.75
C ALA A 154 5.38 -1.82 23.27
N ASN A 155 4.87 -2.89 22.63
CA ASN A 155 5.18 -4.27 22.97
C ASN A 155 6.48 -4.80 22.31
N GLY A 156 7.17 -3.99 21.51
CA GLY A 156 8.42 -4.34 20.83
C GLY A 156 8.21 -4.86 19.41
N TYR A 157 8.93 -5.93 19.02
CA TYR A 157 8.82 -6.50 17.68
C TYR A 157 7.43 -7.07 17.42
N PHE A 158 6.91 -6.86 16.22
CA PHE A 158 5.62 -7.38 15.76
C PHE A 158 5.68 -7.75 14.28
N THR A 159 4.83 -8.67 13.90
CA THR A 159 4.70 -9.16 12.53
C THR A 159 3.57 -8.43 11.78
N LEU A 160 3.48 -8.63 10.47
CA LEU A 160 2.32 -8.18 9.67
C LEU A 160 1.02 -8.79 10.23
N ARG A 161 1.05 -10.06 10.63
CA ARG A 161 -0.12 -10.74 11.24
C ARG A 161 -0.58 -10.06 12.53
N ASP A 162 0.33 -9.56 13.35
CA ASP A 162 -0.01 -8.82 14.57
C ASP A 162 -0.63 -7.45 14.26
N GLN A 163 -0.15 -6.78 13.21
CA GLN A 163 -0.78 -5.54 12.71
C GLN A 163 -2.20 -5.78 12.23
N ILE A 164 -2.43 -6.87 11.49
CA ILE A 164 -3.76 -7.26 10.98
C ILE A 164 -4.72 -7.55 12.15
N LYS A 165 -4.27 -8.28 13.18
CA LYS A 165 -5.06 -8.52 14.40
C LYS A 165 -5.38 -7.23 15.15
N ALA A 166 -4.44 -6.30 15.21
CA ALA A 166 -4.67 -4.97 15.81
C ALA A 166 -5.72 -4.18 15.00
N ALA A 167 -5.56 -4.13 13.67
CA ALA A 167 -6.49 -3.46 12.78
C ALA A 167 -7.91 -4.05 12.82
N ALA A 168 -8.07 -5.34 13.09
CA ALA A 168 -9.38 -5.99 13.19
C ALA A 168 -10.19 -5.53 14.42
N ARG A 169 -9.56 -4.89 15.42
CA ARG A 169 -10.24 -4.29 16.58
C ARG A 169 -10.72 -2.86 16.32
N VAL A 170 -10.39 -2.30 15.16
CA VAL A 170 -10.74 -0.92 14.80
C VAL A 170 -12.08 -0.90 14.09
N PRO A 171 -13.06 -0.08 14.54
CA PRO A 171 -14.30 0.10 13.82
C PRO A 171 -14.02 0.77 12.45
N LEU A 172 -14.69 0.30 11.40
CA LEU A 172 -14.54 0.84 10.07
C LEU A 172 -15.08 2.27 9.98
N ALA A 173 -14.51 3.09 9.11
CA ALA A 173 -14.96 4.47 8.92
C ALA A 173 -16.33 4.59 8.23
N PHE A 174 -16.77 3.52 7.56
CA PHE A 174 -18.03 3.44 6.82
C PHE A 174 -18.35 1.98 6.46
N GLU A 175 -19.52 1.74 5.90
CA GLU A 175 -19.90 0.42 5.38
C GLU A 175 -18.95 -0.03 4.26
N PRO A 176 -18.36 -1.24 4.35
CA PRO A 176 -17.45 -1.76 3.33
C PRO A 176 -18.02 -1.69 1.91
N GLY A 177 -17.24 -1.20 0.99
CA GLY A 177 -17.62 -1.07 -0.42
C GLY A 177 -18.30 0.24 -0.81
N THR A 178 -18.65 1.12 0.15
CA THR A 178 -19.41 2.34 -0.15
C THR A 178 -18.54 3.55 -0.50
N ARG A 179 -17.29 3.57 -0.06
CA ARG A 179 -16.35 4.68 -0.30
C ARG A 179 -14.93 4.18 -0.49
N PHE A 180 -14.14 4.94 -1.24
CA PHE A 180 -12.70 4.76 -1.30
C PHE A 180 -12.05 5.40 -0.07
N LEU A 181 -11.10 4.66 0.54
CA LEU A 181 -10.24 5.16 1.62
C LEU A 181 -8.86 4.57 1.47
N TYR A 182 -7.90 5.38 1.06
CA TYR A 182 -6.50 4.97 1.02
C TYR A 182 -6.00 4.67 2.43
N GLY A 183 -5.61 3.41 2.69
CA GLY A 183 -5.26 3.00 4.05
C GLY A 183 -4.79 1.56 4.15
N PHE A 184 -5.12 0.90 5.25
CA PHE A 184 -4.61 -0.40 5.69
C PHE A 184 -5.00 -1.59 4.78
N ALA A 185 -5.77 -1.37 3.73
CA ALA A 185 -6.15 -2.40 2.77
C ALA A 185 -4.94 -3.09 2.10
N SER A 186 -3.83 -2.37 1.93
CA SER A 186 -2.60 -2.94 1.37
C SER A 186 -1.94 -3.95 2.31
N GLU A 187 -1.90 -3.69 3.59
CA GLU A 187 -1.37 -4.62 4.59
C GLU A 187 -2.23 -5.89 4.68
N LEU A 188 -3.57 -5.75 4.54
CA LEU A 188 -4.47 -6.89 4.42
C LEU A 188 -4.21 -7.70 3.15
N THR A 189 -3.91 -7.04 2.03
CA THR A 189 -3.55 -7.73 0.78
C THR A 189 -2.21 -8.45 0.92
N ALA A 190 -1.19 -7.83 1.52
CA ALA A 190 0.07 -8.50 1.80
C ALA A 190 -0.13 -9.73 2.70
N GLY A 191 -0.91 -9.59 3.77
CA GLY A 191 -1.25 -10.71 4.64
C GLY A 191 -2.04 -11.83 3.93
N LEU A 192 -2.88 -11.48 2.95
CA LEU A 192 -3.57 -12.48 2.12
C LEU A 192 -2.56 -13.30 1.30
N LEU A 193 -1.51 -12.67 0.74
CA LEU A 193 -0.44 -13.40 0.06
C LEU A 193 0.23 -14.39 1.01
N GLU A 194 0.52 -13.97 2.26
CA GLU A 194 1.12 -14.86 3.28
C GLU A 194 0.24 -16.07 3.58
N VAL A 195 -1.07 -15.85 3.79
CA VAL A 195 -2.02 -16.94 4.08
C VAL A 195 -2.16 -17.89 2.90
N LEU A 196 -2.21 -17.39 1.67
CA LEU A 196 -2.39 -18.22 0.48
C LEU A 196 -1.15 -19.04 0.11
N CYS A 197 0.05 -18.52 0.41
CA CYS A 197 1.31 -19.13 -0.01
C CYS A 197 2.09 -19.78 1.13
N ASP A 198 1.69 -19.59 2.39
CA ASP A 198 2.42 -20.04 3.58
C ASP A 198 3.88 -19.57 3.59
N LYS A 199 4.09 -18.32 3.16
CA LYS A 199 5.40 -17.66 3.05
C LYS A 199 5.27 -16.17 3.36
N PRO A 200 6.34 -15.49 3.82
CA PRO A 200 6.34 -14.03 3.93
C PRO A 200 5.98 -13.34 2.61
N ALA A 201 5.21 -12.26 2.69
CA ALA A 201 4.72 -11.55 1.49
C ALA A 201 5.85 -11.09 0.56
N GLU A 202 6.97 -10.61 1.13
CA GLU A 202 8.16 -10.22 0.36
C GLU A 202 8.75 -11.39 -0.43
N GLN A 203 8.76 -12.60 0.14
CA GLN A 203 9.24 -13.79 -0.57
C GLN A 203 8.28 -14.20 -1.68
N VAL A 204 6.97 -14.13 -1.45
CA VAL A 204 5.95 -14.41 -2.48
C VAL A 204 6.10 -13.46 -3.66
N ILE A 205 6.22 -12.15 -3.40
CA ILE A 205 6.39 -11.14 -4.45
C ILE A 205 7.71 -11.37 -5.21
N LYS A 206 8.78 -11.68 -4.50
CA LYS A 206 10.09 -11.96 -5.10
C LYS A 206 10.01 -13.15 -6.05
N GLU A 207 9.53 -14.30 -5.58
CA GLU A 207 9.47 -15.55 -6.36
C GLU A 207 8.48 -15.48 -7.53
N MET A 208 7.33 -14.81 -7.36
CA MET A 208 6.29 -14.77 -8.38
C MET A 208 6.45 -13.63 -9.38
N LEU A 209 7.07 -12.52 -9.01
CA LEU A 209 7.13 -11.32 -9.85
C LEU A 209 8.56 -10.88 -10.16
N PHE A 210 9.40 -10.66 -9.13
CA PHE A 210 10.70 -10.04 -9.37
C PHE A 210 11.68 -10.98 -10.08
N GLU A 211 11.82 -12.22 -9.62
CA GLU A 211 12.71 -13.22 -10.25
C GLU A 211 12.31 -13.53 -11.71
N PRO A 212 11.03 -13.80 -12.04
CA PRO A 212 10.63 -14.05 -13.42
C PRO A 212 10.82 -12.86 -14.39
N LEU A 213 10.94 -11.64 -13.84
CA LEU A 213 11.16 -10.41 -14.60
C LEU A 213 12.60 -9.89 -14.56
N ASP A 214 13.54 -10.70 -14.01
CA ASP A 214 14.96 -10.32 -13.83
C ASP A 214 15.12 -8.98 -13.06
N MET A 215 14.23 -8.72 -12.08
CA MET A 215 14.25 -7.50 -11.26
C MET A 215 15.13 -7.69 -10.00
N ASP A 216 16.40 -8.05 -10.20
CA ASP A 216 17.34 -8.48 -9.14
C ASP A 216 17.63 -7.39 -8.10
N SER A 217 17.47 -6.11 -8.45
CA SER A 217 17.67 -4.97 -7.56
C SER A 217 16.40 -4.55 -6.81
N SER A 218 15.31 -5.32 -6.92
CA SER A 218 14.03 -5.04 -6.27
C SER A 218 13.85 -5.92 -5.04
N ALA A 219 13.54 -5.30 -3.90
CA ALA A 219 13.26 -5.99 -2.64
C ALA A 219 12.20 -5.26 -1.83
N ASN A 220 11.50 -6.02 -0.97
CA ASN A 220 10.65 -5.49 0.10
C ASN A 220 11.41 -5.64 1.43
N PHE A 221 11.25 -4.67 2.35
CA PHE A 221 11.88 -4.66 3.67
C PHE A 221 10.83 -4.61 4.77
#